data_ae08f1ce59df1faa52ec09c32d8eef48
#
_entry.id   ae08f1ce59df1faa52ec09c32d8eef48
#
_cell.length_a   1.000
_cell.length_b   1.000
_cell.length_c   1.000
_cell.angle_alpha   90.00
_cell.angle_beta   90.00
_cell.angle_gamma   90.00
#
_symmetry.space_group_name_H-M   'P 1'
#
loop_
_entity.id
_entity.type
_entity.pdbx_description
1 polymer ?
#
loop_
_entity_poly.entity_id
_entity_poly.type
_entity_poly.pdbx_seq_one_letter_code
_entity_poly.pdbx_strand_id
1 'polypeptide(L)'
;AITAMVLKALVQHPDFGASHAAVAKGFEVLLSHRRDDGGVYSPREGGTSYTSAVALMALAAAKDPRHAGQVRDLIAYLKSLQIVPGSESADGKKMEEDDPRVGGVSYGRGPMRPDLSNVGMWAEALHEAGVPKDDPALQRAVAFVSRLQNHSETNKMAWAQEGANDGGFIYTFPSKDAGKGRGPSAPAGRSYGSMTYTGFKSMLYAGVTRDDARVRAAYQWIRRYWRLDANPNMPQTQSRSGLFYYYHVFAKAMRVWGEPVITDAKGEKHNWRHELIDALAK
;
A
#
# COMPACT_ATOMS: atom_id res chain seq x y z
N ALA A 1 -2.56 -14.63 3.55
CA ALA A 1 -1.72 -13.41 3.71
C ALA A 1 -0.64 -13.61 4.78
N ILE A 2 -0.99 -14.01 6.03
CA ILE A 2 -0.03 -14.12 7.14
C ILE A 2 1.14 -15.06 6.80
N THR A 3 0.88 -16.26 6.28
CA THR A 3 1.92 -17.20 5.85
C THR A 3 2.95 -16.56 4.92
N ALA A 4 2.49 -15.78 3.92
CA ALA A 4 3.38 -15.10 2.98
C ALA A 4 4.22 -14.00 3.66
N MET A 5 3.64 -13.24 4.61
CA MET A 5 4.40 -12.24 5.39
C MET A 5 5.52 -12.88 6.21
N VAL A 6 5.22 -14.00 6.89
CA VAL A 6 6.20 -14.75 7.67
C VAL A 6 7.30 -15.31 6.76
N LEU A 7 6.94 -15.92 5.62
CA LEU A 7 7.91 -16.41 4.64
C LEU A 7 8.82 -15.32 4.12
N LYS A 8 8.24 -14.13 3.79
CA LYS A 8 9.01 -12.97 3.38
C LYS A 8 10.02 -12.54 4.45
N ALA A 9 9.63 -12.55 5.72
CA ALA A 9 10.54 -12.21 6.81
C ALA A 9 11.66 -13.26 6.96
N LEU A 10 11.31 -14.54 6.93
CA LEU A 10 12.28 -15.63 7.08
C LEU A 10 13.32 -15.63 5.96
N VAL A 11 12.93 -15.55 4.69
CA VAL A 11 13.90 -15.60 3.57
C VAL A 11 14.87 -14.42 3.53
N GLN A 12 14.58 -13.35 4.26
CA GLN A 12 15.47 -12.19 4.41
C GLN A 12 16.39 -12.33 5.65
N HIS A 13 16.19 -13.32 6.49
CA HIS A 13 17.03 -13.57 7.65
C HIS A 13 18.22 -14.43 7.26
N PRO A 14 19.44 -14.16 7.74
CA PRO A 14 20.65 -14.89 7.34
C PRO A 14 20.58 -16.41 7.58
N ASP A 15 19.90 -16.84 8.65
CA ASP A 15 19.81 -18.25 9.04
C ASP A 15 18.69 -19.02 8.30
N PHE A 16 17.83 -18.33 7.54
CA PHE A 16 16.72 -18.91 6.82
C PHE A 16 16.79 -18.53 5.35
N GLY A 17 17.14 -19.45 4.48
CA GLY A 17 17.09 -19.28 3.03
C GLY A 17 15.88 -19.99 2.44
N ALA A 18 15.67 -19.84 1.12
CA ALA A 18 14.60 -20.52 0.39
C ALA A 18 14.70 -22.05 0.45
N SER A 19 15.90 -22.60 0.69
CA SER A 19 16.18 -24.05 0.87
C SER A 19 16.00 -24.56 2.30
N HIS A 20 15.80 -23.68 3.29
CA HIS A 20 15.54 -24.10 4.66
C HIS A 20 14.23 -24.92 4.72
N ALA A 21 14.22 -26.07 5.34
CA ALA A 21 13.11 -27.03 5.30
C ALA A 21 11.74 -26.40 5.69
N ALA A 22 11.70 -25.60 6.75
CA ALA A 22 10.49 -24.92 7.19
C ALA A 22 10.02 -23.87 6.17
N VAL A 23 10.94 -23.16 5.52
CA VAL A 23 10.65 -22.15 4.50
C VAL A 23 10.15 -22.82 3.22
N ALA A 24 10.82 -23.88 2.76
CA ALA A 24 10.39 -24.66 1.61
C ALA A 24 8.98 -25.22 1.81
N LYS A 25 8.71 -25.83 2.96
CA LYS A 25 7.37 -26.31 3.33
C LYS A 25 6.33 -25.20 3.38
N GLY A 26 6.70 -24.04 3.89
CA GLY A 26 5.83 -22.86 3.91
C GLY A 26 5.46 -22.39 2.49
N PHE A 27 6.39 -22.39 1.55
CA PHE A 27 6.11 -22.06 0.15
C PHE A 27 5.23 -23.13 -0.53
N GLU A 28 5.40 -24.41 -0.26
CA GLU A 28 4.48 -25.45 -0.74
C GLU A 28 3.04 -25.16 -0.30
N VAL A 29 2.84 -24.85 1.00
CA VAL A 29 1.53 -24.50 1.54
C VAL A 29 1.00 -23.19 0.89
N LEU A 30 1.83 -22.17 0.73
CA LEU A 30 1.42 -20.92 0.07
C LEU A 30 0.96 -21.19 -1.38
N LEU A 31 1.73 -21.98 -2.13
CA LEU A 31 1.47 -22.26 -3.54
C LEU A 31 0.31 -23.26 -3.75
N SER A 32 -0.10 -24.04 -2.73
CA SER A 32 -1.33 -24.83 -2.79
C SER A 32 -2.60 -24.00 -2.96
N HIS A 33 -2.50 -22.68 -2.69
CA HIS A 33 -3.57 -21.69 -2.92
C HIS A 33 -3.49 -21.01 -4.30
N ARG A 34 -2.57 -21.43 -5.18
CA ARG A 34 -2.52 -20.93 -6.55
C ARG A 34 -3.80 -21.26 -7.30
N ARG A 35 -4.24 -20.31 -8.14
CA ARG A 35 -5.44 -20.40 -8.96
C ARG A 35 -5.10 -20.35 -10.45
N ASP A 36 -6.03 -20.80 -11.28
CA ASP A 36 -5.88 -20.83 -12.74
C ASP A 36 -5.74 -19.43 -13.35
N ASP A 37 -6.26 -18.39 -12.65
CA ASP A 37 -6.11 -16.99 -13.04
C ASP A 37 -4.73 -16.39 -12.69
N GLY A 38 -3.83 -17.19 -12.13
CA GLY A 38 -2.48 -16.79 -11.75
C GLY A 38 -2.38 -16.20 -10.34
N GLY A 39 -3.48 -15.96 -9.63
CA GLY A 39 -3.51 -15.48 -8.26
C GLY A 39 -3.14 -16.55 -7.23
N VAL A 40 -2.81 -16.10 -6.02
CA VAL A 40 -2.60 -16.97 -4.85
C VAL A 40 -3.53 -16.48 -3.74
N TYR A 41 -4.65 -17.17 -3.55
CA TYR A 41 -5.68 -16.77 -2.59
C TYR A 41 -6.66 -17.91 -2.29
N SER A 42 -7.39 -17.79 -1.17
CA SER A 42 -8.54 -18.61 -0.85
C SER A 42 -9.83 -17.92 -1.32
N PRO A 43 -10.66 -18.51 -2.18
CA PRO A 43 -11.92 -17.90 -2.62
C PRO A 43 -12.89 -17.62 -1.49
N ARG A 44 -12.76 -18.36 -0.37
CA ARG A 44 -13.66 -18.23 0.80
C ARG A 44 -13.30 -17.07 1.71
N GLU A 45 -12.06 -16.58 1.67
CA GLU A 45 -11.55 -15.58 2.63
C GLU A 45 -11.65 -14.14 2.11
N GLY A 46 -11.91 -13.95 0.82
CA GLY A 46 -11.88 -12.62 0.18
C GLY A 46 -10.46 -12.03 0.15
N GLY A 47 -10.35 -10.76 -0.23
CA GLY A 47 -9.05 -10.04 -0.24
C GLY A 47 -8.04 -10.63 -1.22
N THR A 48 -8.49 -11.08 -2.39
CA THR A 48 -7.67 -11.80 -3.36
C THR A 48 -6.48 -10.98 -3.86
N SER A 49 -6.66 -9.66 -4.07
CA SER A 49 -5.59 -8.76 -4.48
C SER A 49 -4.52 -8.62 -3.39
N TYR A 50 -4.95 -8.40 -2.15
CA TYR A 50 -4.06 -8.24 -1.01
C TYR A 50 -3.24 -9.51 -0.75
N THR A 51 -3.90 -10.68 -0.73
CA THR A 51 -3.25 -11.97 -0.48
C THR A 51 -2.24 -12.30 -1.58
N SER A 52 -2.60 -12.08 -2.84
CA SER A 52 -1.71 -12.29 -3.98
C SER A 52 -0.54 -11.31 -4.00
N ALA A 53 -0.75 -10.06 -3.61
CA ALA A 53 0.33 -9.07 -3.50
C ALA A 53 1.38 -9.50 -2.45
N VAL A 54 0.94 -9.95 -1.28
CA VAL A 54 1.87 -10.43 -0.24
C VAL A 54 2.58 -11.73 -0.67
N ALA A 55 1.88 -12.62 -1.40
CA ALA A 55 2.47 -13.83 -1.97
C ALA A 55 3.57 -13.49 -2.99
N LEU A 56 3.32 -12.52 -3.89
CA LEU A 56 4.32 -12.03 -4.83
C LEU A 56 5.55 -11.48 -4.11
N MET A 57 5.37 -10.67 -3.07
CA MET A 57 6.47 -10.13 -2.28
C MET A 57 7.31 -11.23 -1.62
N ALA A 58 6.69 -12.29 -1.12
CA ALA A 58 7.41 -13.42 -0.49
C ALA A 58 8.24 -14.20 -1.52
N LEU A 59 7.66 -14.50 -2.68
CA LEU A 59 8.35 -15.21 -3.76
C LEU A 59 9.48 -14.38 -4.38
N ALA A 60 9.26 -13.08 -4.57
CA ALA A 60 10.30 -12.17 -5.05
C ALA A 60 11.46 -12.05 -4.06
N ALA A 61 11.18 -11.99 -2.76
CA ALA A 61 12.20 -11.93 -1.72
C ALA A 61 13.02 -13.23 -1.62
N ALA A 62 12.42 -14.39 -1.90
CA ALA A 62 13.10 -15.68 -1.91
C ALA A 62 14.17 -15.79 -3.01
N LYS A 63 14.02 -15.05 -4.11
CA LYS A 63 14.94 -15.07 -5.28
C LYS A 63 15.21 -16.47 -5.81
N ASP A 64 14.26 -17.39 -5.64
CA ASP A 64 14.39 -18.78 -6.06
C ASP A 64 13.94 -18.92 -7.53
N PRO A 65 14.83 -19.32 -8.45
CA PRO A 65 14.49 -19.46 -9.87
C PRO A 65 13.37 -20.48 -10.12
N ARG A 66 13.15 -21.45 -9.21
CA ARG A 66 12.05 -22.40 -9.30
C ARG A 66 10.68 -21.71 -9.28
N HIS A 67 10.59 -20.53 -8.71
CA HIS A 67 9.36 -19.74 -8.59
C HIS A 67 9.21 -18.65 -9.66
N ALA A 68 10.12 -18.57 -10.63
CA ALA A 68 10.07 -17.52 -11.65
C ALA A 68 8.77 -17.51 -12.47
N GLY A 69 8.19 -18.69 -12.74
CA GLY A 69 6.88 -18.82 -13.40
C GLY A 69 5.76 -18.20 -12.56
N GLN A 70 5.68 -18.56 -11.28
CA GLN A 70 4.68 -18.07 -10.34
C GLN A 70 4.78 -16.55 -10.11
N VAL A 71 6.00 -16.01 -10.08
CA VAL A 71 6.22 -14.56 -10.00
C VAL A 71 5.65 -13.84 -11.23
N ARG A 72 5.89 -14.35 -12.46
CA ARG A 72 5.32 -13.78 -13.69
C ARG A 72 3.79 -13.84 -13.69
N ASP A 73 3.22 -14.99 -13.32
CA ASP A 73 1.77 -15.18 -13.28
C ASP A 73 1.11 -14.22 -12.27
N LEU A 74 1.71 -14.05 -11.08
CA LEU A 74 1.23 -13.12 -10.06
C LEU A 74 1.33 -11.66 -10.49
N ILE A 75 2.40 -11.26 -11.19
CA ILE A 75 2.52 -9.92 -11.76
C ILE A 75 1.37 -9.67 -12.75
N ALA A 76 1.13 -10.61 -13.67
CA ALA A 76 0.06 -10.51 -14.65
C ALA A 76 -1.32 -10.46 -13.97
N TYR A 77 -1.56 -11.34 -13.00
CA TYR A 77 -2.79 -11.35 -12.21
C TYR A 77 -3.03 -10.03 -11.49
N LEU A 78 -2.04 -9.51 -10.76
CA LEU A 78 -2.18 -8.25 -10.03
C LEU A 78 -2.46 -7.08 -10.98
N LYS A 79 -1.79 -7.01 -12.13
CA LYS A 79 -2.06 -5.99 -13.14
C LYS A 79 -3.48 -6.11 -13.70
N SER A 80 -4.03 -7.32 -13.87
CA SER A 80 -5.41 -7.53 -14.34
C SER A 80 -6.48 -7.07 -13.35
N LEU A 81 -6.13 -6.83 -12.09
CA LEU A 81 -7.05 -6.32 -11.05
C LEU A 81 -7.15 -4.79 -11.04
N GLN A 82 -6.26 -4.09 -11.75
CA GLN A 82 -6.30 -2.65 -11.81
C GLN A 82 -7.50 -2.16 -12.61
N ILE A 83 -8.20 -1.17 -12.09
CA ILE A 83 -9.27 -0.48 -12.78
C ILE A 83 -8.62 0.37 -13.89
N VAL A 84 -9.06 0.12 -15.12
CA VAL A 84 -8.58 0.80 -16.34
C VAL A 84 -9.75 1.40 -17.11
N PRO A 85 -9.53 2.33 -18.02
CA PRO A 85 -10.59 2.79 -18.94
C PRO A 85 -11.26 1.60 -19.63
N GLY A 86 -12.59 1.62 -19.71
CA GLY A 86 -13.40 0.51 -20.22
C GLY A 86 -13.75 -0.57 -19.19
N SER A 87 -13.19 -0.53 -17.97
CA SER A 87 -13.65 -1.40 -16.87
C SER A 87 -15.13 -1.14 -16.56
N GLU A 88 -15.88 -2.20 -16.26
CA GLU A 88 -17.31 -2.07 -15.94
C GLU A 88 -17.51 -1.73 -14.45
N SER A 89 -18.33 -0.71 -14.18
CA SER A 89 -18.79 -0.38 -12.85
C SER A 89 -19.93 -1.30 -12.40
N ALA A 90 -20.31 -1.24 -11.13
CA ALA A 90 -21.35 -2.08 -10.56
C ALA A 90 -22.75 -1.93 -11.22
N ASP A 91 -22.99 -0.80 -11.88
CA ASP A 91 -24.20 -0.50 -12.65
C ASP A 91 -24.06 -0.85 -14.16
N GLY A 92 -22.99 -1.56 -14.54
CA GLY A 92 -22.74 -2.01 -15.91
C GLY A 92 -22.18 -0.93 -16.86
N LYS A 93 -21.93 0.28 -16.38
CA LYS A 93 -21.34 1.34 -17.20
C LYS A 93 -19.83 1.17 -17.33
N LYS A 94 -19.30 1.44 -18.50
CA LYS A 94 -17.86 1.50 -18.72
C LYS A 94 -17.29 2.78 -18.10
N MET A 95 -16.14 2.63 -17.46
CA MET A 95 -15.41 3.76 -16.88
C MET A 95 -14.66 4.52 -17.96
N GLU A 96 -14.80 5.82 -17.97
CA GLU A 96 -14.04 6.72 -18.83
C GLU A 96 -12.62 6.96 -18.25
N GLU A 97 -11.75 7.56 -19.04
CA GLU A 97 -10.35 7.88 -18.65
C GLU A 97 -10.27 8.77 -17.39
N ASP A 98 -11.21 9.68 -17.23
CA ASP A 98 -11.28 10.65 -16.13
C ASP A 98 -12.03 10.14 -14.89
N ASP A 99 -12.57 8.90 -14.92
CA ASP A 99 -13.20 8.32 -13.74
C ASP A 99 -12.18 8.27 -12.58
N PRO A 100 -12.51 8.84 -11.41
CA PRO A 100 -11.56 8.93 -10.31
C PRO A 100 -11.05 7.57 -9.81
N ARG A 101 -11.74 6.48 -10.11
CA ARG A 101 -11.37 5.11 -9.72
C ARG A 101 -10.31 4.49 -10.63
N VAL A 102 -10.12 5.03 -11.85
CA VAL A 102 -9.10 4.54 -12.80
C VAL A 102 -7.71 4.61 -12.18
N GLY A 103 -6.96 3.53 -12.28
CA GLY A 103 -5.65 3.33 -11.64
C GLY A 103 -5.72 2.68 -10.27
N GLY A 104 -6.91 2.60 -9.68
CA GLY A 104 -7.12 1.99 -8.37
C GLY A 104 -7.19 0.46 -8.42
N VAL A 105 -7.08 -0.17 -7.25
CA VAL A 105 -7.23 -1.62 -7.03
C VAL A 105 -8.12 -1.84 -5.82
N SER A 106 -9.07 -2.78 -5.94
CA SER A 106 -9.97 -3.19 -4.87
C SER A 106 -9.48 -4.49 -4.19
N TYR A 107 -10.18 -4.95 -3.15
CA TYR A 107 -9.85 -6.20 -2.45
C TYR A 107 -9.93 -7.47 -3.33
N GLY A 108 -10.57 -7.41 -4.49
CA GLY A 108 -10.69 -8.53 -5.43
C GLY A 108 -11.59 -8.17 -6.60
N ARG A 109 -12.00 -9.20 -7.36
CA ARG A 109 -13.00 -9.06 -8.42
C ARG A 109 -14.37 -8.83 -7.78
N GLY A 110 -15.05 -7.75 -8.11
CA GLY A 110 -16.35 -7.39 -7.52
C GLY A 110 -16.60 -5.89 -7.55
N PRO A 111 -17.47 -5.35 -6.71
CA PRO A 111 -17.75 -3.91 -6.69
C PRO A 111 -16.46 -3.12 -6.63
N MET A 112 -16.23 -2.30 -7.64
CA MET A 112 -14.98 -1.55 -7.80
C MET A 112 -14.94 -0.38 -6.82
N ARG A 113 -14.51 -0.67 -5.61
CA ARG A 113 -14.25 0.29 -4.53
C ARG A 113 -12.76 0.29 -4.23
N PRO A 114 -11.97 0.96 -5.05
CA PRO A 114 -10.53 1.01 -4.84
C PRO A 114 -10.21 1.85 -3.61
N ASP A 115 -9.15 1.45 -2.92
CA ASP A 115 -8.66 2.16 -1.75
C ASP A 115 -7.13 2.18 -1.72
N LEU A 116 -6.58 3.10 -0.94
CA LEU A 116 -5.16 3.34 -0.88
C LEU A 116 -4.39 2.18 -0.24
N SER A 117 -5.00 1.39 0.66
CA SER A 117 -4.31 0.27 1.27
C SER A 117 -4.06 -0.86 0.27
N ASN A 118 -5.06 -1.16 -0.57
CA ASN A 118 -4.92 -2.15 -1.65
C ASN A 118 -3.93 -1.69 -2.71
N VAL A 119 -4.04 -0.44 -3.20
CA VAL A 119 -3.08 0.10 -4.17
C VAL A 119 -1.67 0.12 -3.59
N GLY A 120 -1.51 0.47 -2.31
CA GLY A 120 -0.21 0.51 -1.66
C GLY A 120 0.48 -0.85 -1.54
N MET A 121 -0.28 -1.92 -1.24
CA MET A 121 0.26 -3.30 -1.21
C MET A 121 0.53 -3.81 -2.62
N TRP A 122 -0.33 -3.50 -3.57
CA TRP A 122 -0.19 -3.85 -4.96
C TRP A 122 1.05 -3.20 -5.59
N ALA A 123 1.24 -1.89 -5.41
CA ALA A 123 2.39 -1.16 -5.93
C ALA A 123 3.72 -1.63 -5.30
N GLU A 124 3.72 -1.90 -3.99
CA GLU A 124 4.87 -2.47 -3.29
C GLU A 124 5.24 -3.83 -3.85
N ALA A 125 4.26 -4.71 -4.09
CA ALA A 125 4.49 -6.05 -4.61
C ALA A 125 5.10 -6.00 -6.02
N LEU A 126 4.60 -5.17 -6.91
CA LEU A 126 5.14 -5.00 -8.25
C LEU A 126 6.55 -4.40 -8.23
N HIS A 127 6.79 -3.40 -7.38
CA HIS A 127 8.11 -2.80 -7.20
C HIS A 127 9.14 -3.83 -6.70
N GLU A 128 8.80 -4.60 -5.65
CA GLU A 128 9.70 -5.62 -5.09
C GLU A 128 9.94 -6.80 -6.06
N ALA A 129 8.99 -7.08 -6.95
CA ALA A 129 9.12 -8.05 -8.03
C ALA A 129 9.91 -7.53 -9.24
N GLY A 130 10.42 -6.29 -9.20
CA GLY A 130 11.26 -5.72 -10.23
C GLY A 130 10.51 -5.15 -11.43
N VAL A 131 9.21 -4.89 -11.32
CA VAL A 131 8.46 -4.19 -12.38
C VAL A 131 9.04 -2.78 -12.55
N PRO A 132 9.36 -2.35 -13.79
CA PRO A 132 9.91 -1.03 -14.05
C PRO A 132 9.04 0.11 -13.51
N LYS A 133 9.68 1.17 -13.01
CA LYS A 133 8.96 2.31 -12.41
C LYS A 133 8.07 3.06 -13.39
N ASP A 134 8.44 3.03 -14.68
CA ASP A 134 7.70 3.64 -15.80
C ASP A 134 6.62 2.71 -16.39
N ASP A 135 6.40 1.54 -15.79
CA ASP A 135 5.32 0.64 -16.20
C ASP A 135 3.96 1.37 -16.19
N PRO A 136 3.18 1.30 -17.28
CA PRO A 136 1.91 2.03 -17.40
C PRO A 136 0.92 1.75 -16.26
N ALA A 137 0.94 0.54 -15.67
CA ALA A 137 0.08 0.22 -14.56
C ALA A 137 0.51 0.97 -13.28
N LEU A 138 1.82 1.10 -13.02
CA LEU A 138 2.33 1.89 -11.89
C LEU A 138 2.04 3.38 -12.11
N GLN A 139 2.16 3.90 -13.33
CA GLN A 139 1.86 5.31 -13.62
C GLN A 139 0.36 5.64 -13.45
N ARG A 140 -0.54 4.72 -13.85
CA ARG A 140 -1.98 4.88 -13.54
C ARG A 140 -2.25 4.84 -12.04
N ALA A 141 -1.54 4.00 -11.29
CA ALA A 141 -1.66 3.98 -9.84
C ALA A 141 -1.21 5.30 -9.19
N VAL A 142 -0.15 5.95 -9.70
CA VAL A 142 0.26 7.30 -9.25
C VAL A 142 -0.88 8.31 -9.45
N ALA A 143 -1.55 8.28 -10.61
CA ALA A 143 -2.69 9.17 -10.85
C ALA A 143 -3.83 8.93 -9.84
N PHE A 144 -4.18 7.67 -9.56
CA PHE A 144 -5.17 7.31 -8.53
C PHE A 144 -4.73 7.78 -7.14
N VAL A 145 -3.51 7.48 -6.72
CA VAL A 145 -2.95 7.88 -5.41
C VAL A 145 -2.98 9.40 -5.25
N SER A 146 -2.63 10.14 -6.31
CA SER A 146 -2.66 11.62 -6.29
C SER A 146 -4.05 12.19 -6.02
N ARG A 147 -5.11 11.51 -6.52
CA ARG A 147 -6.50 11.91 -6.26
C ARG A 147 -6.96 11.63 -4.81
N LEU A 148 -6.19 10.89 -4.04
CA LEU A 148 -6.43 10.62 -2.60
C LEU A 148 -5.57 11.50 -1.68
N GLN A 149 -4.78 12.42 -2.22
CA GLN A 149 -3.98 13.34 -1.44
C GLN A 149 -4.77 14.63 -1.11
N ASN A 150 -4.72 15.04 0.13
CA ASN A 150 -5.29 16.30 0.61
C ASN A 150 -4.34 17.46 0.32
N HIS A 151 -4.18 17.78 -0.99
CA HIS A 151 -3.26 18.78 -1.49
C HIS A 151 -3.88 19.49 -2.70
N SER A 152 -4.51 20.63 -2.48
CA SER A 152 -5.35 21.35 -3.45
C SER A 152 -4.58 21.86 -4.69
N GLU A 153 -3.27 22.07 -4.59
CA GLU A 153 -2.45 22.48 -5.73
C GLU A 153 -2.38 21.39 -6.83
N THR A 154 -2.32 20.12 -6.45
CA THR A 154 -2.14 18.99 -7.37
C THR A 154 -3.38 18.12 -7.52
N ASN A 155 -4.26 18.09 -6.52
CA ASN A 155 -5.50 17.31 -6.54
C ASN A 155 -6.70 18.22 -6.82
N LYS A 156 -7.30 18.09 -8.01
CA LYS A 156 -8.44 18.91 -8.46
C LYS A 156 -9.81 18.35 -8.09
N MET A 157 -9.86 17.25 -7.32
CA MET A 157 -11.10 16.71 -6.79
C MET A 157 -11.76 17.74 -5.83
N ALA A 158 -13.08 17.91 -5.92
CA ALA A 158 -13.81 18.89 -5.10
C ALA A 158 -13.52 18.73 -3.60
N TRP A 159 -13.50 17.50 -3.09
CA TRP A 159 -13.20 17.22 -1.69
C TRP A 159 -11.81 17.72 -1.24
N ALA A 160 -10.82 17.73 -2.14
CA ALA A 160 -9.47 18.19 -1.82
C ALA A 160 -9.34 19.71 -1.90
N GLN A 161 -10.18 20.36 -2.71
CA GLN A 161 -10.25 21.83 -2.79
C GLN A 161 -10.87 22.44 -1.54
N GLU A 162 -11.81 21.72 -0.92
CA GLU A 162 -12.51 22.12 0.31
C GLU A 162 -11.91 21.49 1.59
N GLY A 163 -10.92 20.62 1.42
CA GLY A 163 -10.30 19.83 2.49
C GLY A 163 -9.28 20.60 3.33
N ALA A 164 -8.62 19.89 4.23
CA ALA A 164 -7.64 20.46 5.16
C ALA A 164 -6.35 20.95 4.48
N ASN A 165 -6.12 20.59 3.23
CA ASN A 165 -4.91 20.93 2.45
C ASN A 165 -3.60 20.70 3.22
N ASP A 166 -3.54 19.59 3.97
CA ASP A 166 -2.44 19.27 4.89
C ASP A 166 -1.32 18.45 4.25
N GLY A 167 -1.50 18.02 3.00
CA GLY A 167 -0.54 17.19 2.25
C GLY A 167 -0.62 15.69 2.52
N GLY A 168 -1.41 15.26 3.49
CA GLY A 168 -1.60 13.86 3.83
C GLY A 168 -2.58 13.12 2.90
N PHE A 169 -2.81 11.84 3.16
CA PHE A 169 -3.66 10.98 2.33
C PHE A 169 -4.84 10.41 3.09
N ILE A 170 -5.94 10.23 2.36
CA ILE A 170 -7.16 9.57 2.83
C ILE A 170 -7.22 8.12 2.33
N TYR A 171 -8.08 7.31 2.94
CA TYR A 171 -8.23 5.89 2.59
C TYR A 171 -8.87 5.67 1.22
N THR A 172 -9.99 6.34 0.99
CA THR A 172 -10.76 6.29 -0.26
C THR A 172 -11.55 7.60 -0.41
N PHE A 173 -12.15 7.82 -1.58
CA PHE A 173 -12.93 9.02 -1.83
C PHE A 173 -14.06 9.20 -0.81
N PRO A 174 -14.28 10.43 -0.31
CA PRO A 174 -15.41 10.72 0.53
C PRO A 174 -16.72 10.44 -0.23
N SER A 175 -17.58 9.64 0.35
CA SER A 175 -18.91 9.36 -0.18
C SER A 175 -19.92 9.44 0.94
N LYS A 176 -21.21 9.60 0.60
CA LYS A 176 -22.32 9.55 1.59
C LYS A 176 -22.37 8.23 2.36
N ASP A 177 -21.77 7.18 1.82
CA ASP A 177 -21.62 5.84 2.41
C ASP A 177 -20.27 5.62 3.07
N ALA A 178 -19.38 6.61 3.10
CA ALA A 178 -18.10 6.54 3.79
C ALA A 178 -18.37 6.34 5.31
N GLY A 179 -17.85 5.26 5.85
CA GLY A 179 -18.10 4.88 7.25
C GLY A 179 -18.88 3.57 7.42
N LYS A 180 -19.48 3.04 6.37
CA LYS A 180 -20.13 1.72 6.39
C LYS A 180 -19.16 0.56 6.07
N GLY A 181 -17.87 0.86 5.84
CA GLY A 181 -16.84 -0.15 5.60
C GLY A 181 -16.37 -0.83 6.89
N ARG A 182 -15.97 -2.10 6.80
CA ARG A 182 -15.33 -2.83 7.91
C ARG A 182 -13.86 -2.37 8.01
N GLY A 183 -13.50 -1.73 9.09
CA GLY A 183 -12.12 -1.37 9.43
C GLY A 183 -11.98 -0.01 10.09
N PRO A 184 -10.86 0.25 10.79
CA PRO A 184 -10.57 1.56 11.35
C PRO A 184 -10.28 2.54 10.23
N SER A 185 -11.23 3.39 9.92
CA SER A 185 -11.05 4.50 8.98
C SER A 185 -11.23 5.83 9.70
N ALA A 186 -10.35 6.79 9.40
CA ALA A 186 -10.57 8.15 9.81
C ALA A 186 -11.89 8.69 9.21
N PRO A 187 -12.50 9.72 9.81
CA PRO A 187 -13.64 10.42 9.22
C PRO A 187 -13.38 10.76 7.75
N ALA A 188 -14.44 10.78 6.94
CA ALA A 188 -14.35 11.06 5.51
C ALA A 188 -13.53 12.32 5.23
N GLY A 189 -12.58 12.24 4.30
CA GLY A 189 -11.71 13.36 3.93
C GLY A 189 -10.57 13.65 4.90
N ARG A 190 -10.43 12.92 6.01
CA ARG A 190 -9.34 13.15 6.96
C ARG A 190 -8.09 12.35 6.60
N SER A 191 -6.97 13.05 6.46
CA SER A 191 -5.63 12.46 6.32
C SER A 191 -5.18 11.82 7.63
N TYR A 192 -4.55 10.64 7.57
CA TYR A 192 -4.01 9.97 8.76
C TYR A 192 -2.78 9.12 8.46
N GLY A 193 -2.04 8.72 9.50
CA GLY A 193 -0.72 8.11 9.40
C GLY A 193 -0.64 6.95 8.42
N SER A 194 -1.38 5.86 8.63
CA SER A 194 -1.29 4.69 7.75
C SER A 194 -1.44 5.03 6.28
N MET A 195 -2.38 5.92 5.94
CA MET A 195 -2.61 6.29 4.53
C MET A 195 -1.57 7.25 4.02
N THR A 196 -1.11 8.20 4.83
CA THR A 196 -0.08 9.14 4.39
C THR A 196 1.23 8.43 4.10
N TYR A 197 1.67 7.52 4.97
CA TYR A 197 2.86 6.71 4.70
C TYR A 197 2.65 5.74 3.52
N THR A 198 1.43 5.22 3.32
CA THR A 198 1.12 4.37 2.16
C THR A 198 1.17 5.16 0.84
N GLY A 199 0.53 6.33 0.76
CA GLY A 199 0.58 7.17 -0.44
C GLY A 199 1.99 7.64 -0.77
N PHE A 200 2.71 8.12 0.25
CA PHE A 200 4.10 8.56 0.13
C PHE A 200 5.01 7.46 -0.44
N LYS A 201 5.00 6.24 0.15
CA LYS A 201 5.82 5.14 -0.37
C LYS A 201 5.40 4.69 -1.76
N SER A 202 4.10 4.70 -2.07
CA SER A 202 3.57 4.25 -3.37
C SER A 202 4.04 5.16 -4.51
N MET A 203 4.06 6.47 -4.29
CA MET A 203 4.63 7.43 -5.23
C MET A 203 6.11 7.16 -5.48
N LEU A 204 6.91 6.98 -4.42
CA LEU A 204 8.35 6.71 -4.53
C LEU A 204 8.64 5.37 -5.23
N TYR A 205 7.86 4.32 -4.97
CA TYR A 205 7.99 3.03 -5.65
C TYR A 205 7.69 3.13 -7.15
N ALA A 206 6.75 3.98 -7.54
CA ALA A 206 6.43 4.27 -8.94
C ALA A 206 7.33 5.35 -9.57
N GLY A 207 8.43 5.73 -8.91
CA GLY A 207 9.45 6.60 -9.49
C GLY A 207 9.20 8.10 -9.37
N VAL A 208 8.14 8.53 -8.67
CA VAL A 208 7.96 9.97 -8.39
C VAL A 208 9.11 10.45 -7.51
N THR A 209 9.73 11.56 -7.89
CA THR A 209 10.94 12.06 -7.23
C THR A 209 10.64 12.80 -5.93
N ARG A 210 11.67 13.00 -5.10
CA ARG A 210 11.56 13.75 -3.85
C ARG A 210 11.17 15.22 -4.05
N ASP A 211 11.50 15.78 -5.22
CA ASP A 211 11.23 17.19 -5.57
C ASP A 211 9.80 17.42 -6.09
N ASP A 212 9.04 16.36 -6.31
CA ASP A 212 7.63 16.47 -6.68
C ASP A 212 6.81 17.11 -5.56
N ALA A 213 5.95 18.04 -5.89
CA ALA A 213 5.14 18.78 -4.92
C ALA A 213 4.30 17.86 -4.02
N ARG A 214 3.78 16.76 -4.58
CA ARG A 214 2.99 15.75 -3.85
C ARG A 214 3.83 15.04 -2.80
N VAL A 215 5.05 14.63 -3.17
CA VAL A 215 5.99 13.94 -2.26
C VAL A 215 6.46 14.90 -1.17
N ARG A 216 6.79 16.16 -1.52
CA ARG A 216 7.18 17.18 -0.53
C ARG A 216 6.05 17.46 0.46
N ALA A 217 4.81 17.63 -0.02
CA ALA A 217 3.66 17.87 0.85
C ALA A 217 3.42 16.71 1.84
N ALA A 218 3.48 15.46 1.34
CA ALA A 218 3.37 14.27 2.18
C ALA A 218 4.50 14.16 3.21
N TYR A 219 5.74 14.48 2.82
CA TYR A 219 6.86 14.48 3.75
C TYR A 219 6.75 15.56 4.83
N GLN A 220 6.23 16.76 4.48
CA GLN A 220 5.94 17.79 5.49
C GLN A 220 4.84 17.35 6.45
N TRP A 221 3.83 16.63 5.98
CA TRP A 221 2.82 16.03 6.83
C TRP A 221 3.45 15.03 7.82
N ILE A 222 4.31 14.12 7.32
CA ILE A 222 5.04 13.13 8.12
C ILE A 222 5.84 13.84 9.22
N ARG A 223 6.58 14.88 8.89
CA ARG A 223 7.38 15.65 9.85
C ARG A 223 6.51 16.35 10.90
N ARG A 224 5.34 16.84 10.53
CA ARG A 224 4.40 17.53 11.43
C ARG A 224 3.75 16.60 12.44
N TYR A 225 3.42 15.40 12.02
CA TYR A 225 2.65 14.43 12.81
C TYR A 225 3.49 13.24 13.27
N TRP A 226 4.80 13.43 13.41
CA TRP A 226 5.71 12.35 13.82
C TRP A 226 5.32 11.79 15.17
N ARG A 227 5.02 10.49 15.25
CA ARG A 227 4.77 9.74 16.48
C ARG A 227 4.66 8.25 16.21
N LEU A 228 4.98 7.41 17.21
CA LEU A 228 4.88 5.94 17.14
C LEU A 228 4.04 5.33 18.27
N ASP A 229 3.51 6.12 19.19
CA ASP A 229 2.61 5.65 20.24
C ASP A 229 1.16 5.48 19.77
N ALA A 230 0.83 6.03 18.61
CA ALA A 230 -0.49 5.97 18.00
C ALA A 230 -0.40 6.17 16.49
N ASN A 231 -1.44 5.80 15.75
CA ASN A 231 -1.60 6.11 14.32
C ASN A 231 -1.92 7.60 14.16
N PRO A 232 -1.00 8.42 13.61
CA PRO A 232 -1.13 9.87 13.60
C PRO A 232 -2.43 10.36 12.98
N ASN A 233 -3.01 11.39 13.58
CA ASN A 233 -4.23 12.08 13.13
C ASN A 233 -5.49 11.19 13.07
N MET A 234 -5.50 10.00 13.68
CA MET A 234 -6.70 9.24 13.94
C MET A 234 -7.50 9.85 15.11
N PRO A 235 -8.83 9.67 15.17
CA PRO A 235 -9.60 10.03 16.35
C PRO A 235 -9.02 9.39 17.62
N GLN A 236 -9.03 10.08 18.74
CA GLN A 236 -8.40 9.61 19.99
C GLN A 236 -8.90 8.21 20.40
N THR A 237 -10.20 7.95 20.28
CA THR A 237 -10.83 6.64 20.58
C THR A 237 -10.39 5.51 19.66
N GLN A 238 -9.80 5.82 18.50
CA GLN A 238 -9.34 4.86 17.49
C GLN A 238 -7.84 5.01 17.20
N SER A 239 -7.13 5.81 17.97
CA SER A 239 -5.73 6.19 17.69
C SER A 239 -4.77 4.99 17.65
N ARG A 240 -5.09 3.89 18.32
CA ARG A 240 -4.33 2.64 18.28
C ARG A 240 -4.92 1.58 17.33
N SER A 241 -6.02 1.86 16.67
CA SER A 241 -6.59 0.96 15.68
C SER A 241 -5.67 0.84 14.47
N GLY A 242 -5.33 -0.39 14.08
CA GLY A 242 -4.42 -0.65 12.98
C GLY A 242 -2.97 -0.21 13.25
N LEU A 243 -2.53 -0.14 14.51
CA LEU A 243 -1.20 0.36 14.86
C LEU A 243 -0.08 -0.48 14.23
N PHE A 244 -0.19 -1.80 14.22
CA PHE A 244 0.81 -2.67 13.56
C PHE A 244 0.83 -2.50 12.03
N TYR A 245 -0.32 -2.25 11.42
CA TYR A 245 -0.35 -1.87 10.00
C TYR A 245 0.33 -0.52 9.77
N TYR A 246 0.10 0.46 10.65
CA TYR A 246 0.82 1.73 10.62
C TYR A 246 2.33 1.53 10.73
N TYR A 247 2.82 0.73 11.67
CA TYR A 247 4.25 0.43 11.81
C TYR A 247 4.83 -0.23 10.55
N HIS A 248 4.08 -1.14 9.93
CA HIS A 248 4.50 -1.76 8.68
C HIS A 248 4.70 -0.73 7.56
N VAL A 249 3.69 0.10 7.29
CA VAL A 249 3.79 1.10 6.22
C VAL A 249 4.77 2.22 6.55
N PHE A 250 4.91 2.59 7.82
CA PHE A 250 5.93 3.51 8.31
C PHE A 250 7.34 3.01 7.98
N ALA A 251 7.66 1.78 8.39
CA ALA A 251 8.99 1.19 8.13
C ALA A 251 9.33 1.15 6.64
N LYS A 252 8.36 0.77 5.80
CA LYS A 252 8.51 0.71 4.35
C LYS A 252 8.72 2.09 3.74
N ALA A 253 7.96 3.08 4.17
CA ALA A 253 8.07 4.46 3.71
C ALA A 253 9.43 5.08 4.09
N MET A 254 9.86 4.90 5.33
CA MET A 254 11.15 5.40 5.79
C MET A 254 12.33 4.69 5.10
N ARG A 255 12.18 3.39 4.82
CA ARG A 255 13.20 2.63 4.08
C ARG A 255 13.36 3.14 2.64
N VAL A 256 12.27 3.39 1.91
CA VAL A 256 12.36 3.90 0.53
C VAL A 256 12.79 5.37 0.49
N TRP A 257 12.46 6.14 1.51
CA TRP A 257 12.99 7.49 1.69
C TRP A 257 14.51 7.51 1.85
N GLY A 258 15.08 6.53 2.56
CA GLY A 258 16.51 6.26 2.59
C GLY A 258 17.33 7.08 3.60
N GLU A 259 16.71 8.02 4.32
CA GLU A 259 17.39 8.77 5.38
C GLU A 259 17.33 8.01 6.71
N PRO A 260 18.46 7.79 7.40
CA PRO A 260 18.47 7.09 8.68
C PRO A 260 17.87 7.91 9.83
N VAL A 261 17.96 9.23 9.72
CA VAL A 261 17.46 10.19 10.71
C VAL A 261 16.52 11.17 10.04
N ILE A 262 15.35 11.33 10.60
CA ILE A 262 14.34 12.29 10.16
C ILE A 262 14.32 13.45 11.13
N THR A 263 14.31 14.68 10.64
CA THR A 263 14.08 15.88 11.47
C THR A 263 12.61 16.26 11.38
N ASP A 264 11.90 16.24 12.50
CA ASP A 264 10.48 16.61 12.55
C ASP A 264 10.23 18.12 12.34
N ALA A 265 8.98 18.55 12.38
CA ALA A 265 8.64 19.96 12.20
C ALA A 265 9.05 20.87 13.37
N LYS A 266 9.40 20.30 14.52
CA LYS A 266 9.89 21.01 15.71
C LYS A 266 11.43 21.11 15.73
N GLY A 267 12.11 20.44 14.80
CA GLY A 267 13.57 20.36 14.73
C GLY A 267 14.16 19.19 15.53
N GLU A 268 13.35 18.31 16.10
CA GLU A 268 13.81 17.11 16.78
C GLU A 268 14.28 16.05 15.78
N LYS A 269 15.39 15.35 16.11
CA LYS A 269 15.99 14.33 15.27
C LYS A 269 15.57 12.94 15.74
N HIS A 270 15.05 12.15 14.83
CA HIS A 270 14.49 10.82 15.06
C HIS A 270 15.27 9.76 14.30
N ASN A 271 15.94 8.85 15.00
CA ASN A 271 16.41 7.60 14.40
C ASN A 271 15.22 6.65 14.30
N TRP A 272 14.55 6.67 13.18
CA TRP A 272 13.29 5.98 12.98
C TRP A 272 13.35 4.47 13.22
N ARG A 273 14.52 3.83 12.97
CA ARG A 273 14.68 2.38 13.20
C ARG A 273 14.69 2.07 14.69
N HIS A 274 15.46 2.81 15.47
CA HIS A 274 15.54 2.63 16.91
C HIS A 274 14.19 2.93 17.56
N GLU A 275 13.56 4.04 17.22
CA GLU A 275 12.24 4.39 17.76
C GLU A 275 11.16 3.35 17.43
N LEU A 276 11.18 2.79 16.20
CA LEU A 276 10.23 1.73 15.83
C LEU A 276 10.49 0.44 16.61
N ILE A 277 11.76 0.04 16.80
CA ILE A 277 12.11 -1.12 17.64
C ILE A 277 11.63 -0.93 19.06
N ASP A 278 11.87 0.24 19.64
CA ASP A 278 11.43 0.58 21.00
C ASP A 278 9.89 0.59 21.11
N ALA A 279 9.19 1.03 20.05
CA ALA A 279 7.72 1.00 20.01
C ALA A 279 7.16 -0.42 19.90
N LEU A 280 7.86 -1.32 19.20
CA LEU A 280 7.46 -2.73 19.07
C LEU A 280 7.79 -3.56 20.33
N ALA A 281 8.77 -3.14 21.15
CA ALA A 281 9.17 -3.83 22.37
C ALA A 281 8.24 -3.51 23.58
N LYS A 282 7.38 -2.50 23.47
CA LYS A 282 6.38 -2.10 24.48
C LYS A 282 5.07 -2.85 24.31
#